data_1962f1433b2dacf2fa1317eeefc373dd
#
_entry.id   1962f1433b2dacf2fa1317eeefc373dd
#
_cell.length_a   1.000
_cell.length_b   1.000
_cell.length_c   1.000
_cell.angle_alpha   90.00
_cell.angle_beta   90.00
_cell.angle_gamma   90.00
#
_symmetry.space_group_name_H-M   'P 1'
#
loop_
_entity.id
_entity.type
_entity.pdbx_description
1 polymer ?
#
loop_
_entity_poly.entity_id
_entity_poly.type
_entity_poly.pdbx_seq_one_letter_code
_entity_poly.pdbx_strand_id
1 'polypeptide(L)'
;LLFARVAFELNYDSYYQEPENLFLTLRTVVSQGEKKEPVCSNYGKLPAAIRENFPDEVEDATLIDLFSRSSLYHEGQEKKDAILATSRSHIFSTLGVKVLSGNVSELDNMDALFISRSLAQSLFADADPIGKTVMINIDYPLTVRGVFEDIPENAEFRFDGVYSFVTRANRFRDERGGWRGDISYTCMVRFRHPEDVEKVAARMPDMMKKYIQYNKDWFEEFSFITPSQFHLQKKESRKIISILSILGFAILLIAGMNNVLISISSLPQRAKSVGVHKCSGASTGHI
;
A
#
# COMPACT_ATOMS: atom_id res chain seq x y z
N LEU A 1 -18.70 4.95 -13.66
CA LEU A 1 -17.30 4.59 -13.92
C LEU A 1 -16.33 5.61 -13.32
N LEU A 2 -16.43 6.94 -13.64
CA LEU A 2 -15.54 7.98 -13.13
C LEU A 2 -15.51 8.03 -11.60
N PHE A 3 -16.66 8.15 -10.95
CA PHE A 3 -16.74 8.18 -9.49
C PHE A 3 -16.23 6.89 -8.84
N ALA A 4 -16.48 5.74 -9.46
CA ALA A 4 -15.94 4.47 -8.95
C ALA A 4 -14.42 4.42 -8.99
N ARG A 5 -13.79 5.00 -10.04
CA ARG A 5 -12.33 5.08 -10.13
C ARG A 5 -11.74 6.06 -9.11
N VAL A 6 -12.37 7.20 -8.91
CA VAL A 6 -11.95 8.15 -7.86
C VAL A 6 -12.09 7.51 -6.48
N ALA A 7 -13.21 6.84 -6.21
CA ALA A 7 -13.41 6.12 -4.95
C ALA A 7 -12.36 5.01 -4.75
N PHE A 8 -11.98 4.30 -5.81
CA PHE A 8 -10.92 3.30 -5.76
C PHE A 8 -9.57 3.91 -5.36
N GLU A 9 -9.19 5.06 -5.95
CA GLU A 9 -7.95 5.77 -5.60
C GLU A 9 -7.95 6.33 -4.17
N LEU A 10 -9.11 6.81 -3.69
CA LEU A 10 -9.25 7.35 -2.33
C LEU A 10 -9.32 6.27 -1.26
N ASN A 11 -9.74 5.04 -1.62
CA ASN A 11 -9.79 3.88 -0.71
C ASN A 11 -8.54 2.99 -0.82
N TYR A 12 -7.44 3.53 -1.33
CA TYR A 12 -6.17 2.78 -1.34
C TYR A 12 -5.74 2.45 0.08
N ASP A 13 -5.23 1.22 0.26
CA ASP A 13 -4.71 0.69 1.53
C ASP A 13 -5.73 0.56 2.69
N SER A 14 -7.03 0.74 2.43
CA SER A 14 -8.09 0.53 3.44
C SER A 14 -8.27 -0.94 3.84
N TYR A 15 -7.64 -1.86 3.12
CA TYR A 15 -7.65 -3.29 3.39
C TYR A 15 -6.89 -3.66 4.66
N TYR A 16 -5.81 -2.97 4.97
CA TYR A 16 -4.99 -3.30 6.13
C TYR A 16 -5.76 -3.13 7.42
N GLN A 17 -5.52 -4.02 8.38
CA GLN A 17 -6.14 -3.90 9.70
C GLN A 17 -5.70 -2.60 10.35
N GLU A 18 -6.66 -1.80 10.86
CA GLU A 18 -6.40 -0.49 11.49
C GLU A 18 -5.38 0.34 10.70
N PRO A 19 -5.73 0.73 9.46
CA PRO A 19 -4.78 1.38 8.55
C PRO A 19 -4.25 2.72 9.08
N GLU A 20 -4.96 3.36 10.03
CA GLU A 20 -4.54 4.55 10.75
C GLU A 20 -3.36 4.32 11.69
N ASN A 21 -3.12 3.07 12.10
CA ASN A 21 -1.99 2.66 12.95
C ASN A 21 -0.78 2.18 12.15
N LEU A 22 -0.92 2.05 10.82
CA LEU A 22 0.13 1.54 9.94
C LEU A 22 0.85 2.70 9.23
N PHE A 23 2.18 2.73 9.35
CA PHE A 23 3.00 3.80 8.79
C PHE A 23 4.22 3.27 8.04
N LEU A 24 4.62 4.00 6.99
CA LEU A 24 5.93 3.88 6.38
C LEU A 24 6.90 4.83 7.06
N THR A 25 8.13 4.39 7.25
CA THR A 25 9.22 5.25 7.70
C THR A 25 9.84 5.95 6.49
N LEU A 26 9.79 7.26 6.48
CA LEU A 26 10.49 8.10 5.53
C LEU A 26 11.81 8.56 6.13
N ARG A 27 12.86 8.49 5.33
CA ARG A 27 14.21 8.91 5.68
C ARG A 27 14.62 10.10 4.84
N THR A 28 15.05 11.16 5.50
CA THR A 28 15.56 12.38 4.89
C THR A 28 17.03 12.55 5.22
N VAL A 29 17.87 12.62 4.22
CA VAL A 29 19.30 12.88 4.40
C VAL A 29 19.54 14.39 4.38
N VAL A 30 20.23 14.89 5.41
CA VAL A 30 20.73 16.25 5.46
C VAL A 30 22.24 16.20 5.25
N SER A 31 22.73 16.88 4.24
CA SER A 31 24.16 16.91 3.88
C SER A 31 24.59 18.33 3.56
N GLN A 32 25.64 18.82 4.25
CA GLN A 32 26.18 20.18 4.10
C GLN A 32 25.14 21.28 4.23
N GLY A 33 24.14 21.07 5.12
CA GLY A 33 23.02 21.99 5.33
C GLY A 33 21.90 21.89 4.28
N GLU A 34 22.04 21.06 3.26
CA GLU A 34 21.00 20.78 2.27
C GLU A 34 20.18 19.57 2.68
N LYS A 35 18.86 19.74 2.73
CA LYS A 35 17.88 18.70 3.04
C LYS A 35 17.36 18.07 1.74
N LYS A 36 17.61 16.76 1.57
CA LYS A 36 17.10 16.01 0.42
C LYS A 36 15.62 15.66 0.58
N GLU A 37 14.99 15.29 -0.52
CA GLU A 37 13.61 14.78 -0.48
C GLU A 37 13.51 13.51 0.37
N PRO A 38 12.43 13.36 1.16
CA PRO A 38 12.18 12.15 1.92
C PRO A 38 12.03 10.93 1.01
N VAL A 39 12.63 9.81 1.40
CA VAL A 39 12.55 8.54 0.67
C VAL A 39 12.09 7.42 1.59
N CYS A 40 11.35 6.44 1.08
CA CYS A 40 10.92 5.26 1.84
C CYS A 40 11.99 4.16 1.92
N SER A 41 13.18 4.40 1.39
CA SER A 41 14.32 3.47 1.41
C SER A 41 15.07 3.54 2.73
N ASN A 42 15.13 2.43 3.45
CA ASN A 42 15.65 2.34 4.82
C ASN A 42 16.63 1.18 5.00
N TYR A 43 17.29 1.14 6.15
CA TYR A 43 18.19 0.09 6.56
C TYR A 43 17.46 -1.21 6.88
N GLY A 44 18.03 -2.36 6.51
CA GLY A 44 17.39 -3.66 6.76
C GLY A 44 17.23 -4.01 8.25
N LYS A 45 18.05 -3.42 9.13
CA LYS A 45 17.94 -3.58 10.59
C LYS A 45 17.03 -2.56 11.27
N LEU A 46 16.56 -1.55 10.56
CA LEU A 46 15.76 -0.48 11.16
C LEU A 46 14.47 -0.99 11.85
N PRO A 47 13.68 -1.91 11.26
CA PRO A 47 12.47 -2.40 11.94
C PRO A 47 12.75 -3.07 13.28
N ALA A 48 13.83 -3.88 13.35
CA ALA A 48 14.20 -4.53 14.60
C ALA A 48 14.62 -3.50 15.66
N ALA A 49 15.41 -2.49 15.27
CA ALA A 49 15.81 -1.42 16.18
C ALA A 49 14.62 -0.59 16.67
N ILE A 50 13.63 -0.35 15.83
CA ILE A 50 12.39 0.35 16.23
C ILE A 50 11.65 -0.46 17.28
N ARG A 51 11.39 -1.75 17.06
CA ARG A 51 10.72 -2.61 18.04
C ARG A 51 11.46 -2.68 19.38
N GLU A 52 12.78 -2.74 19.34
CA GLU A 52 13.63 -2.83 20.53
C GLU A 52 13.64 -1.53 21.34
N ASN A 53 13.66 -0.38 20.68
CA ASN A 53 13.80 0.92 21.36
C ASN A 53 12.48 1.61 21.70
N PHE A 54 11.36 1.17 21.10
CA PHE A 54 10.03 1.77 21.27
C PHE A 54 8.93 0.71 21.56
N PRO A 55 9.14 -0.24 22.50
CA PRO A 55 8.21 -1.34 22.73
C PRO A 55 6.83 -0.89 23.27
N ASP A 56 6.77 0.26 23.92
CA ASP A 56 5.53 0.80 24.48
C ASP A 56 4.67 1.49 23.41
N GLU A 57 5.29 2.12 22.40
CA GLU A 57 4.63 2.88 21.34
C GLU A 57 4.37 2.03 20.08
N VAL A 58 5.24 1.06 19.81
CA VAL A 58 5.22 0.23 18.58
C VAL A 58 4.70 -1.16 18.89
N GLU A 59 3.69 -1.59 18.16
CA GLU A 59 3.17 -2.96 18.24
C GLU A 59 4.07 -3.91 17.46
N ASP A 60 4.38 -3.57 16.21
CA ASP A 60 5.28 -4.35 15.37
C ASP A 60 5.92 -3.50 14.26
N ALA A 61 7.00 -3.99 13.66
CA ALA A 61 7.64 -3.36 12.52
C ALA A 61 8.34 -4.40 11.64
N THR A 62 8.29 -4.20 10.33
CA THR A 62 8.89 -5.10 9.36
C THR A 62 9.60 -4.35 8.24
N LEU A 63 10.50 -5.04 7.55
CA LEU A 63 11.01 -4.62 6.26
C LEU A 63 10.21 -5.27 5.13
N ILE A 64 10.06 -4.55 4.04
CA ILE A 64 9.52 -5.10 2.79
C ILE A 64 10.45 -4.71 1.65
N ASP A 65 10.81 -5.68 0.84
CA ASP A 65 11.43 -5.44 -0.45
C ASP A 65 10.56 -6.10 -1.52
N LEU A 66 9.87 -5.24 -2.29
CA LEU A 66 9.01 -5.68 -3.38
C LEU A 66 9.85 -5.92 -4.63
N PHE A 67 9.73 -7.10 -5.18
CA PHE A 67 10.30 -7.41 -6.47
C PHE A 67 9.32 -7.09 -7.60
N SER A 68 9.87 -6.91 -8.78
CA SER A 68 9.11 -6.98 -10.01
C SER A 68 8.48 -8.37 -10.17
N ARG A 69 7.54 -8.51 -11.07
CA ARG A 69 6.92 -9.80 -11.39
C ARG A 69 7.97 -10.88 -11.61
N SER A 70 7.80 -11.98 -10.91
CA SER A 70 8.63 -13.17 -11.00
C SER A 70 7.80 -14.30 -11.57
N SER A 71 8.42 -15.16 -12.36
CA SER A 71 7.77 -16.34 -12.89
C SER A 71 7.94 -17.50 -11.90
N LEU A 72 6.82 -18.08 -11.46
CA LEU A 72 6.80 -19.22 -10.55
C LEU A 72 6.23 -20.44 -11.25
N TYR A 73 6.75 -21.61 -10.93
CA TYR A 73 6.19 -22.86 -11.40
C TYR A 73 6.43 -23.99 -10.39
N HIS A 74 5.51 -24.92 -10.36
CA HIS A 74 5.66 -26.22 -9.69
C HIS A 74 5.96 -27.26 -10.76
N GLU A 75 6.67 -28.32 -10.41
CA GLU A 75 7.16 -29.36 -11.34
C GLU A 75 6.05 -29.86 -12.29
N GLY A 76 6.30 -29.80 -13.59
CA GLY A 76 5.37 -30.22 -14.64
C GLY A 76 4.22 -29.24 -14.96
N GLN A 77 4.20 -28.05 -14.39
CA GLN A 77 3.13 -27.07 -14.61
C GLN A 77 3.60 -25.86 -15.43
N GLU A 78 2.62 -25.10 -15.95
CA GLU A 78 2.89 -23.82 -16.60
C GLU A 78 3.40 -22.78 -15.60
N LYS A 79 4.28 -21.92 -16.10
CA LYS A 79 4.78 -20.77 -15.35
C LYS A 79 3.65 -19.79 -15.08
N LYS A 80 3.58 -19.28 -13.85
CA LYS A 80 2.66 -18.21 -13.43
C LYS A 80 3.45 -16.99 -13.01
N ASP A 81 3.02 -15.83 -13.45
CA ASP A 81 3.59 -14.57 -13.03
C ASP A 81 2.97 -14.13 -11.70
N ALA A 82 3.81 -13.77 -10.75
CA ALA A 82 3.38 -13.27 -9.46
C ALA A 82 4.30 -12.14 -8.95
N ILE A 83 3.76 -11.26 -8.15
CA ILE A 83 4.53 -10.24 -7.46
C ILE A 83 5.06 -10.86 -6.17
N LEU A 84 6.38 -10.91 -6.04
CA LEU A 84 7.01 -11.44 -4.85
C LEU A 84 7.57 -10.32 -3.98
N ALA A 85 7.41 -10.50 -2.67
CA ALA A 85 8.10 -9.72 -1.65
C ALA A 85 9.16 -10.56 -0.95
N THR A 86 10.12 -9.89 -0.35
CA THR A 86 11.02 -10.48 0.65
C THR A 86 10.78 -9.79 1.97
N SER A 87 10.63 -10.57 3.03
CA SER A 87 10.41 -10.06 4.37
C SER A 87 10.77 -11.08 5.45
N ARG A 88 10.42 -10.76 6.69
CA ARG A 88 10.43 -11.64 7.85
C ARG A 88 9.01 -11.93 8.32
N SER A 89 8.84 -12.85 9.25
CA SER A 89 7.55 -13.26 9.81
C SER A 89 6.69 -12.10 10.31
N HIS A 90 7.31 -11.04 10.80
CA HIS A 90 6.66 -9.80 11.23
C HIS A 90 5.81 -9.08 10.15
N ILE A 91 5.94 -9.46 8.87
CA ILE A 91 5.15 -8.83 7.80
C ILE A 91 3.65 -9.04 8.01
N PHE A 92 3.24 -10.22 8.50
CA PHE A 92 1.83 -10.54 8.67
C PHE A 92 1.20 -9.75 9.82
N SER A 93 1.87 -9.66 10.97
CA SER A 93 1.41 -8.86 12.12
C SER A 93 1.47 -7.36 11.84
N THR A 94 2.55 -6.88 11.20
CA THR A 94 2.69 -5.46 10.88
C THR A 94 1.62 -4.99 9.91
N LEU A 95 1.34 -5.75 8.83
CA LEU A 95 0.32 -5.39 7.82
C LEU A 95 -1.10 -5.79 8.23
N GLY A 96 -1.27 -6.70 9.20
CA GLY A 96 -2.55 -7.28 9.55
C GLY A 96 -3.09 -8.24 8.48
N VAL A 97 -2.21 -8.83 7.66
CA VAL A 97 -2.59 -9.82 6.64
C VAL A 97 -2.84 -11.18 7.30
N LYS A 98 -4.02 -11.73 7.07
CA LYS A 98 -4.43 -13.00 7.68
C LYS A 98 -3.75 -14.19 7.03
N VAL A 99 -3.04 -14.98 7.83
CA VAL A 99 -2.51 -16.28 7.42
C VAL A 99 -3.60 -17.34 7.60
N LEU A 100 -3.85 -18.10 6.55
CA LEU A 100 -4.91 -19.11 6.47
C LEU A 100 -4.43 -20.50 6.88
N SER A 101 -3.18 -20.83 6.55
CA SER A 101 -2.51 -22.06 6.93
C SER A 101 -1.01 -21.87 7.05
N GLY A 102 -0.35 -22.70 7.84
CA GLY A 102 1.08 -22.61 8.13
C GLY A 102 1.38 -21.83 9.41
N ASN A 103 2.64 -21.89 9.84
CA ASN A 103 3.14 -21.14 11.00
C ASN A 103 3.98 -19.95 10.51
N VAL A 104 3.56 -18.74 10.85
CA VAL A 104 4.21 -17.48 10.39
C VAL A 104 5.70 -17.43 10.71
N SER A 105 6.15 -18.01 11.82
CA SER A 105 7.57 -18.04 12.21
C SER A 105 8.44 -18.83 11.22
N GLU A 106 7.85 -19.72 10.43
CA GLU A 106 8.59 -20.47 9.41
C GLU A 106 9.10 -19.57 8.27
N LEU A 107 8.53 -18.37 8.09
CA LEU A 107 9.05 -17.43 7.12
C LEU A 107 10.47 -16.95 7.45
N ASP A 108 10.91 -17.07 8.70
CA ASP A 108 12.28 -16.74 9.09
C ASP A 108 13.30 -17.86 8.82
N ASN A 109 12.83 -19.02 8.33
CA ASN A 109 13.69 -20.13 7.91
C ASN A 109 14.17 -19.94 6.47
N MET A 110 15.29 -20.58 6.16
CA MET A 110 15.84 -20.59 4.81
C MET A 110 14.88 -21.30 3.84
N ASP A 111 14.77 -20.75 2.63
CA ASP A 111 13.95 -21.27 1.52
C ASP A 111 12.43 -21.34 1.81
N ALA A 112 11.96 -20.64 2.85
CA ALA A 112 10.54 -20.54 3.13
C ALA A 112 9.82 -19.56 2.19
N LEU A 113 8.64 -19.97 1.74
CA LEU A 113 7.73 -19.20 0.90
C LEU A 113 6.32 -19.26 1.48
N PHE A 114 5.67 -18.11 1.59
CA PHE A 114 4.23 -17.99 1.81
C PHE A 114 3.61 -17.45 0.53
N ILE A 115 2.46 -18.00 0.14
CA ILE A 115 1.75 -17.63 -1.09
C ILE A 115 0.32 -17.22 -0.79
N SER A 116 -0.23 -16.33 -1.62
CA SER A 116 -1.64 -15.96 -1.51
C SER A 116 -2.56 -17.13 -1.88
N ARG A 117 -3.80 -17.07 -1.42
CA ARG A 117 -4.81 -18.09 -1.75
C ARG A 117 -4.96 -18.28 -3.26
N SER A 118 -5.08 -17.19 -4.00
CA SER A 118 -5.23 -17.25 -5.46
C SER A 118 -4.01 -17.84 -6.16
N LEU A 119 -2.80 -17.51 -5.68
CA LEU A 119 -1.58 -18.12 -6.23
C LEU A 119 -1.49 -19.62 -5.89
N ALA A 120 -1.86 -20.01 -4.66
CA ALA A 120 -1.93 -21.42 -4.28
C ALA A 120 -2.91 -22.20 -5.16
N GLN A 121 -4.11 -21.67 -5.39
CA GLN A 121 -5.11 -22.26 -6.28
C GLN A 121 -4.60 -22.38 -7.71
N SER A 122 -3.87 -21.38 -8.22
CA SER A 122 -3.36 -21.37 -9.58
C SER A 122 -2.21 -22.36 -9.82
N LEU A 123 -1.40 -22.63 -8.77
CA LEU A 123 -0.25 -23.54 -8.84
C LEU A 123 -0.60 -25.00 -8.49
N PHE A 124 -1.57 -25.21 -7.59
CA PHE A 124 -1.81 -26.52 -7.00
C PHE A 124 -3.26 -27.00 -7.12
N ALA A 125 -4.14 -26.18 -7.70
CA ALA A 125 -5.58 -26.44 -7.73
C ALA A 125 -6.12 -26.79 -6.33
N ASP A 126 -6.72 -27.96 -6.14
CA ASP A 126 -7.28 -28.39 -4.85
C ASP A 126 -6.27 -29.15 -3.97
N ALA A 127 -5.03 -29.33 -4.43
CA ALA A 127 -4.02 -30.04 -3.65
C ALA A 127 -3.40 -29.13 -2.59
N ASP A 128 -3.11 -29.69 -1.40
CA ASP A 128 -2.44 -28.98 -0.32
C ASP A 128 -1.07 -28.44 -0.79
N PRO A 129 -0.85 -27.12 -0.75
CA PRO A 129 0.41 -26.52 -1.17
C PRO A 129 1.54 -26.66 -0.13
N ILE A 130 1.22 -26.92 1.15
CA ILE A 130 2.22 -26.92 2.23
C ILE A 130 3.25 -28.04 2.00
N GLY A 131 4.54 -27.67 2.14
CA GLY A 131 5.66 -28.58 1.96
C GLY A 131 6.07 -28.79 0.51
N LYS A 132 5.29 -28.29 -0.47
CA LYS A 132 5.65 -28.43 -1.89
C LYS A 132 6.69 -27.41 -2.32
N THR A 133 7.50 -27.80 -3.30
CA THR A 133 8.53 -26.94 -3.85
C THR A 133 7.98 -26.12 -5.02
N VAL A 134 8.26 -24.84 -5.04
CA VAL A 134 7.99 -23.88 -6.10
C VAL A 134 9.31 -23.33 -6.60
N MET A 135 9.52 -23.36 -7.92
CA MET A 135 10.68 -22.76 -8.56
C MET A 135 10.38 -21.30 -8.88
N ILE A 136 11.29 -20.40 -8.54
CA ILE A 136 11.22 -18.99 -8.92
C ILE A 136 12.19 -18.75 -10.07
N ASN A 137 11.72 -18.09 -11.12
CA ASN A 137 12.44 -17.81 -12.37
C ASN A 137 12.91 -19.11 -13.04
N ILE A 138 14.22 -19.41 -13.05
CA ILE A 138 14.71 -20.58 -13.78
C ILE A 138 15.18 -21.69 -12.82
N ASP A 139 15.79 -21.37 -11.67
CA ASP A 139 16.52 -22.36 -10.87
C ASP A 139 16.46 -22.16 -9.36
N TYR A 140 15.42 -21.50 -8.83
CA TYR A 140 15.40 -21.14 -7.42
C TYR A 140 14.30 -21.87 -6.66
N PRO A 141 14.59 -23.01 -6.00
CA PRO A 141 13.60 -23.76 -5.25
C PRO A 141 13.30 -23.09 -3.92
N LEU A 142 12.01 -22.86 -3.65
CA LEU A 142 11.47 -22.49 -2.36
C LEU A 142 10.43 -23.51 -1.93
N THR A 143 10.28 -23.69 -0.62
CA THR A 143 9.28 -24.58 -0.04
C THR A 143 8.11 -23.74 0.49
N VAL A 144 6.90 -24.07 0.06
CA VAL A 144 5.68 -23.45 0.58
C VAL A 144 5.50 -23.83 2.05
N ARG A 145 5.47 -22.84 2.94
CA ARG A 145 5.31 -22.97 4.38
C ARG A 145 4.00 -22.41 4.90
N GLY A 146 3.30 -21.63 4.09
CA GLY A 146 2.01 -21.09 4.47
C GLY A 146 1.25 -20.49 3.31
N VAL A 147 -0.03 -20.27 3.57
CA VAL A 147 -0.97 -19.60 2.66
C VAL A 147 -1.60 -18.43 3.41
N PHE A 148 -1.67 -17.26 2.77
CA PHE A 148 -2.33 -16.09 3.30
C PHE A 148 -3.50 -15.63 2.40
N GLU A 149 -4.36 -14.77 2.90
CA GLU A 149 -5.46 -14.20 2.12
C GLU A 149 -4.94 -13.25 1.03
N ASP A 150 -5.72 -13.11 -0.06
CA ASP A 150 -5.32 -12.26 -1.17
C ASP A 150 -5.32 -10.78 -0.76
N ILE A 151 -4.24 -10.08 -1.12
CA ILE A 151 -4.14 -8.63 -0.94
C ILE A 151 -4.79 -7.97 -2.17
N PRO A 152 -5.75 -7.06 -1.99
CA PRO A 152 -6.49 -6.46 -3.09
C PRO A 152 -5.62 -5.53 -3.95
N GLU A 153 -6.11 -5.23 -5.17
CA GLU A 153 -5.38 -4.41 -6.14
C GLU A 153 -5.18 -2.95 -5.72
N ASN A 154 -6.00 -2.46 -4.80
CA ASN A 154 -5.87 -1.13 -4.23
C ASN A 154 -5.00 -1.10 -2.96
N ALA A 155 -4.03 -1.97 -2.86
CA ALA A 155 -3.00 -1.95 -1.83
C ALA A 155 -1.64 -1.56 -2.44
N GLU A 156 -0.99 -0.58 -1.84
CA GLU A 156 0.31 -0.04 -2.30
C GLU A 156 1.42 -1.10 -2.24
N PHE A 157 1.39 -1.93 -1.20
CA PHE A 157 2.35 -3.01 -0.96
C PHE A 157 1.69 -4.38 -1.21
N ARG A 158 1.10 -4.54 -2.40
CA ARG A 158 0.54 -5.80 -2.83
C ARG A 158 1.62 -6.78 -3.22
N PHE A 159 1.49 -8.02 -2.76
CA PHE A 159 2.29 -9.15 -3.19
C PHE A 159 1.44 -10.43 -3.24
N ASP A 160 1.80 -11.32 -4.15
CA ASP A 160 1.14 -12.62 -4.33
C ASP A 160 1.90 -13.72 -3.58
N GLY A 161 3.16 -13.46 -3.24
CA GLY A 161 3.98 -14.33 -2.41
C GLY A 161 5.05 -13.56 -1.66
N VAL A 162 5.45 -14.06 -0.51
CA VAL A 162 6.55 -13.53 0.29
C VAL A 162 7.50 -14.65 0.68
N TYR A 163 8.79 -14.46 0.40
CA TYR A 163 9.80 -15.43 0.79
C TYR A 163 10.78 -14.85 1.79
N SER A 164 11.44 -15.77 2.49
CA SER A 164 12.32 -15.45 3.61
C SER A 164 13.44 -14.49 3.25
N PHE A 165 13.56 -13.42 4.03
CA PHE A 165 14.69 -12.52 3.99
C PHE A 165 16.03 -13.22 4.26
N VAL A 166 16.03 -14.27 5.10
CA VAL A 166 17.22 -15.09 5.38
C VAL A 166 17.71 -15.78 4.12
N THR A 167 16.80 -16.29 3.31
CA THR A 167 17.13 -16.88 2.01
C THR A 167 17.83 -15.88 1.11
N ARG A 168 17.25 -14.69 0.99
CA ARG A 168 17.82 -13.62 0.16
C ARG A 168 19.22 -13.25 0.64
N ALA A 169 19.38 -12.99 1.94
CA ALA A 169 20.66 -12.58 2.52
C ALA A 169 21.75 -13.63 2.28
N ASN A 170 21.44 -14.91 2.45
CA ASN A 170 22.42 -15.98 2.29
C ASN A 170 22.74 -16.31 0.82
N ARG A 171 21.72 -16.45 -0.04
CA ARG A 171 21.95 -16.89 -1.42
C ARG A 171 22.52 -15.81 -2.33
N PHE A 172 22.07 -14.56 -2.12
CA PHE A 172 22.57 -13.45 -2.93
C PHE A 172 23.71 -12.69 -2.28
N ARG A 173 24.23 -13.19 -1.14
CA ARG A 173 25.26 -12.49 -0.32
C ARG A 173 24.86 -11.02 -0.12
N ASP A 174 23.59 -10.82 0.19
CA ASP A 174 23.01 -9.50 0.32
C ASP A 174 23.39 -8.89 1.68
N GLU A 175 24.51 -8.20 1.72
CA GLU A 175 24.99 -7.49 2.91
C GLU A 175 24.12 -6.25 3.23
N ARG A 176 23.18 -5.89 2.36
CA ARG A 176 22.30 -4.72 2.51
C ARG A 176 21.36 -4.80 3.71
N GLY A 177 21.12 -5.99 4.24
CA GLY A 177 20.28 -6.21 5.44
C GLY A 177 20.86 -5.65 6.75
N GLY A 178 21.97 -4.89 6.70
CA GLY A 178 22.66 -4.32 7.86
C GLY A 178 22.39 -2.81 8.04
N TRP A 179 23.36 -2.19 8.76
CA TRP A 179 23.48 -0.73 8.93
C TRP A 179 24.43 -0.09 7.91
N ARG A 180 25.02 -0.87 7.04
CA ARG A 180 25.96 -0.45 5.99
C ARG A 180 25.53 -1.07 4.67
N GLY A 181 25.81 -0.38 3.56
CA GLY A 181 25.48 -0.85 2.22
C GLY A 181 24.28 -0.14 1.61
N ASP A 182 23.71 -0.71 0.54
CA ASP A 182 22.56 -0.15 -0.13
C ASP A 182 21.34 -0.14 0.78
N ILE A 183 20.73 1.02 0.88
CA ILE A 183 19.54 1.27 1.66
C ILE A 183 18.37 1.18 0.68
N SER A 184 17.70 0.04 0.63
CA SER A 184 16.66 -0.21 -0.37
C SER A 184 15.35 -0.78 0.18
N TYR A 185 15.28 -1.01 1.49
CA TYR A 185 14.11 -1.64 2.10
C TYR A 185 13.08 -0.62 2.54
N THR A 186 11.81 -0.89 2.28
CA THR A 186 10.72 -0.17 2.91
C THR A 186 10.57 -0.67 4.34
N CYS A 187 10.62 0.24 5.31
CA CYS A 187 10.36 -0.06 6.72
C CYS A 187 8.93 0.35 7.04
N MET A 188 8.10 -0.62 7.42
CA MET A 188 6.73 -0.40 7.88
C MET A 188 6.65 -0.63 9.38
N VAL A 189 5.87 0.21 10.04
CA VAL A 189 5.71 0.23 11.49
C VAL A 189 4.23 0.29 11.81
N ARG A 190 3.77 -0.60 12.68
CA ARG A 190 2.46 -0.55 13.31
C ARG A 190 2.60 0.06 14.69
N PHE A 191 2.00 1.21 14.88
CA PHE A 191 1.92 1.86 16.19
C PHE A 191 0.74 1.30 16.98
N ARG A 192 0.84 1.34 18.31
CA ARG A 192 -0.29 1.02 19.20
C ARG A 192 -1.35 2.10 19.14
N HIS A 193 -0.93 3.36 19.04
CA HIS A 193 -1.80 4.52 18.92
C HIS A 193 -1.20 5.51 17.90
N PRO A 194 -2.02 6.11 17.01
CA PRO A 194 -1.52 7.06 16.00
C PRO A 194 -0.84 8.29 16.59
N GLU A 195 -1.22 8.69 17.80
CA GLU A 195 -0.62 9.83 18.51
C GLU A 195 0.82 9.62 18.98
N ASP A 196 1.30 8.39 19.03
CA ASP A 196 2.70 8.09 19.40
C ASP A 196 3.69 8.34 18.26
N VAL A 197 3.21 8.54 17.04
CA VAL A 197 4.04 8.71 15.83
C VAL A 197 5.02 9.87 15.99
N GLU A 198 4.54 11.05 16.39
CA GLU A 198 5.36 12.24 16.56
C GLU A 198 6.39 12.06 17.69
N LYS A 199 6.01 11.40 18.77
CA LYS A 199 6.87 11.08 19.90
C LYS A 199 8.02 10.16 19.50
N VAL A 200 7.73 9.13 18.70
CA VAL A 200 8.76 8.22 18.17
C VAL A 200 9.62 8.95 17.14
N ALA A 201 9.04 9.70 16.21
CA ALA A 201 9.77 10.45 15.20
C ALA A 201 10.82 11.39 15.83
N ALA A 202 10.46 12.10 16.89
CA ALA A 202 11.36 13.00 17.61
C ALA A 202 12.54 12.26 18.28
N ARG A 203 12.35 10.99 18.67
CA ARG A 203 13.37 10.16 19.34
C ARG A 203 14.20 9.31 18.38
N MET A 204 13.79 9.18 17.12
CA MET A 204 14.49 8.40 16.10
C MET A 204 15.95 8.84 15.89
N PRO A 205 16.30 10.14 15.81
CA PRO A 205 17.69 10.55 15.62
C PRO A 205 18.61 10.09 16.75
N ASP A 206 18.14 10.12 18.00
CA ASP A 206 18.95 9.67 19.15
C ASP A 206 19.08 8.14 19.18
N MET A 207 18.06 7.41 18.80
CA MET A 207 18.15 5.96 18.60
C MET A 207 19.18 5.63 17.52
N MET A 208 19.14 6.32 16.39
CA MET A 208 20.00 6.03 15.24
C MET A 208 21.49 6.30 15.52
N LYS A 209 21.83 7.22 16.42
CA LYS A 209 23.22 7.46 16.87
C LYS A 209 23.87 6.24 17.51
N LYS A 210 23.08 5.28 18.00
CA LYS A 210 23.60 4.00 18.54
C LYS A 210 24.18 3.11 17.44
N TYR A 211 23.72 3.26 16.21
CA TYR A 211 24.02 2.37 15.09
C TYR A 211 24.83 3.03 13.98
N ILE A 212 24.67 4.35 13.81
CA ILE A 212 25.29 5.13 12.73
C ILE A 212 26.02 6.32 13.32
N GLN A 213 27.25 6.52 12.85
CA GLN A 213 28.04 7.69 13.23
C GLN A 213 27.66 8.88 12.35
N TYR A 214 26.87 9.80 12.90
CA TYR A 214 26.55 11.07 12.27
C TYR A 214 27.62 12.13 12.58
N ASN A 215 27.72 13.13 11.73
CA ASN A 215 28.54 14.32 11.97
C ASN A 215 27.70 15.60 11.73
N LYS A 216 28.30 16.77 11.91
CA LYS A 216 27.60 18.06 11.75
C LYS A 216 27.10 18.32 10.32
N ASP A 217 27.83 17.78 9.34
CA ASP A 217 27.59 18.02 7.93
C ASP A 217 26.74 16.92 7.29
N TRP A 218 26.53 15.78 7.99
CA TRP A 218 25.76 14.66 7.50
C TRP A 218 25.02 13.96 8.64
N PHE A 219 23.70 13.97 8.55
CA PHE A 219 22.81 13.27 9.46
C PHE A 219 21.49 12.91 8.76
N GLU A 220 20.63 12.15 9.43
CA GLU A 220 19.36 11.70 8.90
C GLU A 220 18.22 12.08 9.85
N GLU A 221 17.12 12.49 9.27
CA GLU A 221 15.84 12.72 9.92
C GLU A 221 14.87 11.63 9.49
N PHE A 222 13.97 11.27 10.39
CA PHE A 222 12.95 10.27 10.13
C PHE A 222 11.56 10.84 10.39
N SER A 223 10.64 10.50 9.51
CA SER A 223 9.22 10.83 9.63
C SER A 223 8.39 9.62 9.22
N PHE A 224 7.11 9.67 9.52
CA PHE A 224 6.20 8.58 9.24
C PHE A 224 5.03 9.09 8.40
N ILE A 225 4.53 8.25 7.51
CA ILE A 225 3.40 8.54 6.64
C ILE A 225 2.56 7.27 6.48
N THR A 226 1.24 7.38 6.45
CA THR A 226 0.40 6.21 6.18
C THR A 226 0.55 5.74 4.73
N PRO A 227 0.35 4.44 4.42
CA PRO A 227 0.38 3.94 3.04
C PRO A 227 -0.56 4.73 2.10
N SER A 228 -1.78 5.03 2.54
CA SER A 228 -2.73 5.82 1.76
C SER A 228 -2.22 7.23 1.45
N GLN A 229 -1.64 7.93 2.43
CA GLN A 229 -1.04 9.24 2.21
C GLN A 229 0.16 9.16 1.26
N PHE A 230 0.99 8.11 1.40
CA PHE A 230 2.12 7.86 0.50
C PHE A 230 1.64 7.64 -0.94
N HIS A 231 0.60 6.83 -1.15
CA HIS A 231 -0.03 6.62 -2.45
C HIS A 231 -0.52 7.94 -3.06
N LEU A 232 -1.23 8.76 -2.28
CA LEU A 232 -1.77 10.04 -2.72
C LEU A 232 -0.68 11.11 -3.00
N GLN A 233 0.53 10.95 -2.45
CA GLN A 233 1.64 11.84 -2.77
C GLN A 233 2.33 11.53 -4.10
N LYS A 234 2.11 10.35 -4.68
CA LYS A 234 2.65 9.98 -5.99
C LYS A 234 2.10 10.88 -7.08
N LYS A 235 2.97 11.33 -7.98
CA LYS A 235 2.59 12.22 -9.10
C LYS A 235 1.52 11.60 -9.98
N GLU A 236 1.60 10.30 -10.22
CA GLU A 236 0.65 9.52 -11.03
C GLU A 236 -0.75 9.53 -10.40
N SER A 237 -0.86 9.21 -9.12
CA SER A 237 -2.13 9.16 -8.40
C SER A 237 -2.80 10.55 -8.34
N ARG A 238 -2.03 11.59 -8.00
CA ARG A 238 -2.54 12.97 -8.02
C ARG A 238 -3.03 13.39 -9.41
N LYS A 239 -2.29 13.04 -10.46
CA LYS A 239 -2.64 13.36 -11.84
C LYS A 239 -3.94 12.67 -12.26
N ILE A 240 -4.09 11.39 -11.95
CA ILE A 240 -5.30 10.62 -12.23
C ILE A 240 -6.50 11.24 -11.50
N ILE A 241 -6.40 11.48 -10.20
CA ILE A 241 -7.46 12.06 -9.38
C ILE A 241 -7.87 13.44 -9.93
N SER A 242 -6.89 14.30 -10.24
CA SER A 242 -7.16 15.64 -10.77
C SER A 242 -7.88 15.60 -12.11
N ILE A 243 -7.42 14.80 -13.06
CA ILE A 243 -8.03 14.67 -14.40
C ILE A 243 -9.45 14.13 -14.26
N LEU A 244 -9.69 13.08 -13.48
CA LEU A 244 -11.01 12.49 -13.30
C LEU A 244 -11.96 13.43 -12.57
N SER A 245 -11.48 14.20 -11.60
CA SER A 245 -12.30 15.20 -10.89
C SER A 245 -12.71 16.35 -11.81
N ILE A 246 -11.81 16.88 -12.63
CA ILE A 246 -12.11 17.92 -13.61
C ILE A 246 -13.13 17.41 -14.63
N LEU A 247 -12.93 16.19 -15.16
CA LEU A 247 -13.84 15.59 -16.12
C LEU A 247 -15.23 15.33 -15.51
N GLY A 248 -15.29 14.82 -14.28
CA GLY A 248 -16.55 14.62 -13.54
C GLY A 248 -17.30 15.92 -13.32
N PHE A 249 -16.59 17.00 -12.94
CA PHE A 249 -17.18 18.32 -12.76
C PHE A 249 -17.72 18.89 -14.09
N ALA A 250 -16.97 18.76 -15.19
CA ALA A 250 -17.40 19.18 -16.50
C ALA A 250 -18.69 18.47 -16.95
N ILE A 251 -18.80 17.15 -16.72
CA ILE A 251 -20.02 16.39 -17.02
C ILE A 251 -21.19 16.88 -16.19
N LEU A 252 -21.02 17.16 -14.91
CA LEU A 252 -22.06 17.70 -14.04
C LEU A 252 -22.51 19.08 -14.50
N LEU A 253 -21.59 19.95 -14.93
CA LEU A 253 -21.94 21.26 -15.50
C LEU A 253 -22.78 21.12 -16.78
N ILE A 254 -22.38 20.26 -17.71
CA ILE A 254 -23.11 20.02 -18.95
C ILE A 254 -24.48 19.48 -18.65
N ALA A 255 -24.62 18.53 -17.75
CA ALA A 255 -25.93 17.98 -17.34
C ALA A 255 -26.83 19.06 -16.69
N GLY A 256 -26.23 19.90 -15.82
CA GLY A 256 -26.92 21.03 -15.22
C GLY A 256 -27.40 22.04 -16.27
N MET A 257 -26.53 22.44 -17.19
CA MET A 257 -26.90 23.34 -18.29
C MET A 257 -28.01 22.75 -19.17
N ASN A 258 -27.94 21.45 -19.48
CA ASN A 258 -28.98 20.77 -20.27
C ASN A 258 -30.33 20.81 -19.55
N ASN A 259 -30.34 20.59 -18.23
CA ASN A 259 -31.58 20.67 -17.43
C ASN A 259 -32.17 22.09 -17.40
N VAL A 260 -31.30 23.11 -17.26
CA VAL A 260 -31.73 24.53 -17.35
C VAL A 260 -32.30 24.86 -18.72
N LEU A 261 -31.65 24.42 -19.80
CA LEU A 261 -32.14 24.65 -21.17
C LEU A 261 -33.54 24.00 -21.40
N ILE A 262 -33.74 22.77 -20.94
CA ILE A 262 -35.03 22.08 -21.01
C ILE A 262 -36.10 22.86 -20.21
N SER A 263 -35.74 23.33 -19.01
CA SER A 263 -36.64 24.11 -18.17
C SER A 263 -37.03 25.42 -18.84
N ILE A 264 -36.09 26.17 -19.43
CA ILE A 264 -36.36 27.42 -20.16
C ILE A 264 -37.21 27.16 -21.39
N SER A 265 -36.91 26.11 -22.17
CA SER A 265 -37.69 25.79 -23.39
C SER A 265 -39.15 25.40 -23.11
N SER A 266 -39.45 24.92 -21.91
CA SER A 266 -40.80 24.58 -21.45
C SER A 266 -41.62 25.80 -20.96
N LEU A 267 -40.97 26.94 -20.65
CA LEU A 267 -41.61 28.14 -20.11
C LEU A 267 -42.71 28.71 -21.04
N PRO A 268 -42.51 28.84 -22.40
CA PRO A 268 -43.54 29.35 -23.28
C PRO A 268 -44.80 28.49 -23.30
N GLN A 269 -44.65 27.17 -23.22
CA GLN A 269 -45.78 26.23 -23.17
C GLN A 269 -46.56 26.37 -21.87
N ARG A 270 -45.88 26.47 -20.73
CA ARG A 270 -46.50 26.72 -19.42
C ARG A 270 -47.18 28.08 -19.35
N ALA A 271 -46.55 29.14 -19.89
CA ALA A 271 -47.14 30.47 -19.96
C ALA A 271 -48.43 30.49 -20.79
N LYS A 272 -48.43 29.77 -21.93
CA LYS A 272 -49.61 29.62 -22.77
C LYS A 272 -50.74 28.86 -22.05
N SER A 273 -50.44 27.78 -21.35
CA SER A 273 -51.40 27.02 -20.56
C SER A 273 -52.02 27.86 -19.44
N VAL A 274 -51.18 28.59 -18.68
CA VAL A 274 -51.64 29.51 -17.63
C VAL A 274 -52.51 30.63 -18.21
N GLY A 275 -52.13 31.19 -19.38
CA GLY A 275 -52.90 32.19 -20.08
C GLY A 275 -54.30 31.69 -20.46
N VAL A 276 -54.43 30.51 -21.05
CA VAL A 276 -55.70 29.86 -21.40
C VAL A 276 -56.56 29.62 -20.15
N HIS A 277 -55.96 29.06 -19.07
CA HIS A 277 -56.73 28.86 -17.83
C HIS A 277 -57.21 30.15 -17.19
N LYS A 278 -56.42 31.24 -17.23
CA LYS A 278 -56.89 32.56 -16.78
C LYS A 278 -58.00 33.12 -17.63
N CYS A 279 -57.97 33.02 -18.97
CA CYS A 279 -59.02 33.43 -19.87
C CYS A 279 -60.28 32.60 -19.68
N SER A 280 -60.17 31.35 -19.22
CA SER A 280 -61.30 30.47 -18.89
C SER A 280 -61.89 30.66 -17.48
N GLY A 281 -61.44 31.70 -16.74
CA GLY A 281 -62.01 32.05 -15.44
C GLY A 281 -61.39 31.33 -14.22
N ALA A 282 -60.24 30.68 -14.36
CA ALA A 282 -59.55 30.01 -13.24
C ALA A 282 -58.98 31.06 -12.29
N SER A 283 -59.22 30.89 -10.97
CA SER A 283 -58.60 31.71 -9.91
C SER A 283 -57.15 31.37 -9.69
N THR A 284 -56.39 32.34 -9.15
CA THR A 284 -54.92 32.18 -8.85
C THR A 284 -54.60 31.07 -7.89
N GLY A 285 -55.59 30.47 -7.20
CA GLY A 285 -55.39 29.31 -6.31
C GLY A 285 -55.59 27.95 -7.01
N HIS A 286 -55.96 27.93 -8.31
CA HIS A 286 -56.18 26.73 -9.14
C HIS A 286 -55.14 26.57 -10.25
N ILE A 287 -54.15 27.45 -10.33
CA ILE A 287 -53.01 27.46 -11.25
C ILE A 287 -51.74 27.18 -10.47
#